data_e43f90398e5110596e8843de1fe9fad1
#
_entry.id   e43f90398e5110596e8843de1fe9fad1
#
_cell.length_a   1.000
_cell.length_b   1.000
_cell.length_c   1.000
_cell.angle_alpha   90.00
_cell.angle_beta   90.00
_cell.angle_gamma   90.00
#
_symmetry.space_group_name_H-M   'P 1'
#
loop_
_entity.id
_entity.type
_entity.pdbx_description
1 polymer ?
#
loop_
_entity_poly.entity_id
_entity_poly.type
_entity_poly.pdbx_seq_one_letter_code
_entity_poly.pdbx_strand_id
1 'polypeptide(L)'
;VAISILVKDGSDNHEIHYHDIGDYLSQKDKLNIISDFGDISAIDWQSIEPDDNNDWLNQRDPNYQYYSSLVDDKLSVFNQSAIGIATNRDTWISGFSKDNVIVNSKKLITNYNTELNRLVKVPNEERKHHLNRGEDFVKWSAKLEDSIKRTKTFNFDTGKMRLSMYRPFTKKWLYYSDEIVERPGKYYKKFGQDNLVITTTGRGTSRDFSVIVTNLIPDIQLQMNGQGFMRYDNDVDETQLFQSNDNMNPAFAEKLGLNLDDTFAYVYGLLNSRDYQEKYANDLKKDLARIPIVKQKDKYVEVGKALMDLHLNYEEVPVYDDVEIQLATQPSYKVSKMKFIKKGDRSAIVYNNDITIRNIPEKAYEYMVNGRSAIEWIMDQYQIKTDKKSGITDDPNDYSTDEQYIFNLLLRIINVSVQTVDLVNSLPKFEVEE
;
A
#
# COMPACT_ATOMS: atom_id res chain seq x y z
N VAL A 1 -17.90 -5.83 16.99
CA VAL A 1 -19.27 -6.34 16.77
C VAL A 1 -20.23 -5.22 17.19
N ALA A 2 -21.12 -4.81 16.31
CA ALA A 2 -22.19 -3.86 16.63
C ALA A 2 -23.52 -4.64 16.78
N ILE A 3 -24.34 -4.23 17.73
CA ILE A 3 -25.71 -4.73 17.91
C ILE A 3 -26.62 -3.55 17.60
N SER A 4 -27.54 -3.72 16.66
CA SER A 4 -28.51 -2.69 16.29
C SER A 4 -29.93 -3.21 16.59
N ILE A 5 -30.72 -2.38 17.25
CA ILE A 5 -32.13 -2.65 17.52
C ILE A 5 -32.95 -1.56 16.83
N LEU A 6 -33.78 -1.95 15.89
CA LEU A 6 -34.65 -1.02 15.13
C LEU A 6 -36.08 -1.18 15.65
N VAL A 7 -36.70 -0.08 16.08
CA VAL A 7 -38.07 -0.03 16.52
C VAL A 7 -38.90 0.77 15.52
N LYS A 8 -40.05 0.20 15.09
CA LYS A 8 -41.04 0.89 14.26
C LYS A 8 -42.37 0.83 15.01
N ASP A 9 -42.74 1.94 15.63
CA ASP A 9 -43.98 2.07 16.44
C ASP A 9 -45.05 2.94 15.76
N GLY A 10 -44.75 3.49 14.57
CA GLY A 10 -45.66 4.36 13.83
C GLY A 10 -45.65 5.82 14.29
N SER A 11 -44.78 6.20 15.21
CA SER A 11 -44.50 7.59 15.55
C SER A 11 -43.63 8.26 14.50
N ASP A 12 -43.59 9.61 14.49
CA ASP A 12 -42.63 10.41 13.68
C ASP A 12 -41.32 10.63 14.44
N ASN A 13 -41.00 9.81 15.45
CA ASN A 13 -39.78 9.90 16.21
C ASN A 13 -38.63 9.19 15.45
N HIS A 14 -37.56 9.88 15.18
CA HIS A 14 -36.39 9.40 14.46
C HIS A 14 -35.11 9.48 15.29
N GLU A 15 -35.22 9.23 16.61
CA GLU A 15 -34.08 9.28 17.51
C GLU A 15 -33.14 8.12 17.29
N ILE A 16 -31.83 8.40 17.34
CA ILE A 16 -30.77 7.40 17.32
C ILE A 16 -30.05 7.44 18.65
N HIS A 17 -30.07 6.32 19.35
CA HIS A 17 -29.36 6.16 20.62
C HIS A 17 -28.16 5.24 20.44
N TYR A 18 -27.00 5.66 20.93
CA TYR A 18 -25.74 4.95 20.80
C TYR A 18 -25.09 4.77 22.17
N HIS A 19 -24.44 3.63 22.34
CA HIS A 19 -23.56 3.37 23.48
C HIS A 19 -22.35 2.57 23.05
N ASP A 20 -21.16 2.99 23.50
CA ASP A 20 -19.89 2.30 23.23
C ASP A 20 -19.40 1.63 24.51
N ILE A 21 -19.17 0.32 24.43
CA ILE A 21 -18.63 -0.47 25.54
C ILE A 21 -17.08 -0.42 25.61
N GLY A 22 -16.44 0.29 24.71
CA GLY A 22 -14.98 0.46 24.64
C GLY A 22 -14.26 -0.54 23.72
N ASP A 23 -13.01 -0.20 23.44
CA ASP A 23 -12.13 -0.91 22.52
C ASP A 23 -11.28 -1.98 23.23
N TYR A 24 -10.70 -2.89 22.42
CA TYR A 24 -9.73 -3.93 22.84
C TYR A 24 -10.22 -4.93 23.90
N LEU A 25 -11.52 -4.99 24.17
CA LEU A 25 -12.11 -5.91 25.13
C LEU A 25 -12.08 -7.36 24.59
N SER A 26 -11.81 -8.32 25.48
CA SER A 26 -11.97 -9.74 25.17
C SER A 26 -13.45 -10.10 24.97
N GLN A 27 -13.72 -11.24 24.31
CA GLN A 27 -15.09 -11.73 24.16
C GLN A 27 -15.80 -11.86 25.51
N LYS A 28 -15.08 -12.33 26.53
CA LYS A 28 -15.63 -12.52 27.89
C LYS A 28 -16.00 -11.17 28.51
N ASP A 29 -15.14 -10.17 28.39
CA ASP A 29 -15.40 -8.83 28.95
C ASP A 29 -16.60 -8.17 28.27
N LYS A 30 -16.70 -8.27 26.93
CA LYS A 30 -17.87 -7.77 26.19
C LYS A 30 -19.18 -8.41 26.65
N LEU A 31 -19.19 -9.73 26.84
CA LEU A 31 -20.38 -10.46 27.32
C LEU A 31 -20.74 -10.10 28.76
N ASN A 32 -19.74 -9.91 29.62
CA ASN A 32 -19.96 -9.49 31.00
C ASN A 32 -20.61 -8.10 31.06
N ILE A 33 -20.05 -7.11 30.33
CA ILE A 33 -20.60 -5.75 30.26
C ILE A 33 -22.08 -5.77 29.81
N ILE A 34 -22.38 -6.52 28.74
CA ILE A 34 -23.75 -6.63 28.23
C ILE A 34 -24.67 -7.30 29.28
N SER A 35 -24.17 -8.32 29.98
CA SER A 35 -24.92 -8.99 31.06
C SER A 35 -25.17 -8.08 32.25
N ASP A 36 -24.18 -7.23 32.59
CA ASP A 36 -24.26 -6.31 33.73
C ASP A 36 -25.28 -5.19 33.52
N PHE A 37 -25.59 -4.82 32.27
CA PHE A 37 -26.71 -3.90 32.00
C PHE A 37 -28.06 -4.46 32.40
N GLY A 38 -28.25 -5.78 32.32
CA GLY A 38 -29.55 -6.43 32.61
C GLY A 38 -30.60 -6.15 31.55
N ASP A 39 -30.92 -4.86 31.33
CA ASP A 39 -31.83 -4.41 30.28
C ASP A 39 -31.36 -3.07 29.65
N ILE A 40 -32.05 -2.64 28.58
CA ILE A 40 -31.71 -1.46 27.82
C ILE A 40 -31.90 -0.13 28.57
N SER A 41 -32.67 -0.13 29.67
CA SER A 41 -32.90 1.09 30.47
C SER A 41 -31.72 1.44 31.38
N ALA A 42 -30.82 0.47 31.65
CA ALA A 42 -29.64 0.67 32.46
C ALA A 42 -28.43 1.18 31.62
N ILE A 43 -28.59 1.31 30.31
CA ILE A 43 -27.54 1.76 29.42
C ILE A 43 -27.53 3.29 29.38
N ASP A 44 -26.35 3.88 29.55
CA ASP A 44 -26.12 5.32 29.36
C ASP A 44 -26.10 5.64 27.87
N TRP A 45 -27.24 6.02 27.31
CA TRP A 45 -27.41 6.28 25.89
C TRP A 45 -27.01 7.69 25.52
N GLN A 46 -26.23 7.82 24.44
CA GLN A 46 -25.96 9.07 23.77
C GLN A 46 -26.93 9.24 22.60
N SER A 47 -27.62 10.39 22.53
CA SER A 47 -28.38 10.74 21.31
C SER A 47 -27.44 11.20 20.23
N ILE A 48 -27.65 10.67 19.03
CA ILE A 48 -26.86 10.99 17.84
C ILE A 48 -27.75 11.69 16.82
N GLU A 49 -27.25 12.77 16.26
CA GLU A 49 -27.79 13.41 15.07
C GLU A 49 -26.86 13.11 13.89
N PRO A 50 -27.37 12.44 12.81
CA PRO A 50 -26.58 12.21 11.63
C PRO A 50 -26.15 13.53 10.97
N ASP A 51 -24.96 13.57 10.36
CA ASP A 51 -24.54 14.69 9.54
C ASP A 51 -25.26 14.72 8.17
N ASP A 52 -24.97 15.73 7.33
CA ASP A 52 -25.54 15.88 5.98
C ASP A 52 -25.21 14.68 5.05
N ASN A 53 -24.21 13.86 5.40
CA ASN A 53 -23.84 12.65 4.68
C ASN A 53 -24.51 11.39 5.26
N ASN A 54 -25.37 11.53 6.28
CA ASN A 54 -25.98 10.47 7.08
C ASN A 54 -24.94 9.62 7.85
N ASP A 55 -23.81 10.21 8.21
CA ASP A 55 -22.84 9.57 9.09
C ASP A 55 -23.30 9.70 10.55
N TRP A 56 -23.54 8.60 11.21
CA TRP A 56 -23.99 8.57 12.64
C TRP A 56 -22.80 8.80 13.57
N LEU A 57 -21.69 8.11 13.28
CA LEU A 57 -20.45 8.17 14.03
C LEU A 57 -19.31 8.57 13.10
N ASN A 58 -18.23 9.08 13.71
CA ASN A 58 -17.05 9.47 12.93
C ASN A 58 -17.44 10.42 11.78
N GLN A 59 -18.22 11.45 12.11
CA GLN A 59 -18.70 12.44 11.15
C GLN A 59 -17.53 13.15 10.47
N ARG A 60 -17.76 13.62 9.24
CA ARG A 60 -16.76 14.31 8.43
C ARG A 60 -16.66 15.78 8.84
N ASP A 61 -15.49 16.38 8.55
CA ASP A 61 -15.32 17.82 8.69
C ASP A 61 -16.17 18.52 7.59
N PRO A 62 -17.09 19.44 7.93
CA PRO A 62 -17.98 20.07 6.96
C PRO A 62 -17.24 20.90 5.88
N ASN A 63 -16.01 21.36 6.18
CA ASN A 63 -15.21 22.12 5.24
C ASN A 63 -14.39 21.24 4.30
N TYR A 64 -14.19 19.95 4.63
CA TYR A 64 -13.35 19.06 3.85
C TYR A 64 -13.79 18.90 2.40
N GLN A 65 -15.10 18.89 2.15
CA GLN A 65 -15.68 18.76 0.81
C GLN A 65 -15.34 19.91 -0.15
N TYR A 66 -14.95 21.07 0.37
CA TYR A 66 -14.60 22.25 -0.45
C TYR A 66 -13.15 22.27 -0.92
N TYR A 67 -12.31 21.37 -0.41
CA TYR A 67 -10.92 21.24 -0.86
C TYR A 67 -10.84 20.46 -2.17
N SER A 68 -9.79 20.73 -2.94
CA SER A 68 -9.57 20.03 -4.22
C SER A 68 -9.33 18.54 -3.98
N SER A 69 -10.10 17.68 -4.63
CA SER A 69 -9.87 16.23 -4.57
C SER A 69 -8.57 15.85 -5.27
N LEU A 70 -8.00 14.71 -4.93
CA LEU A 70 -6.85 14.18 -5.68
C LEU A 70 -7.22 13.87 -7.12
N VAL A 71 -8.45 13.40 -7.37
CA VAL A 71 -9.00 13.09 -8.69
C VAL A 71 -10.53 13.18 -8.60
N ASP A 72 -11.25 13.12 -9.72
CA ASP A 72 -12.72 13.05 -9.84
C ASP A 72 -13.49 14.39 -9.82
N ASP A 73 -12.85 15.53 -9.57
CA ASP A 73 -13.48 16.85 -9.60
C ASP A 73 -12.95 17.70 -10.78
N LYS A 74 -13.68 18.76 -11.15
CA LYS A 74 -13.24 19.69 -12.22
C LYS A 74 -11.92 20.40 -11.90
N LEU A 75 -11.63 20.61 -10.62
CA LEU A 75 -10.39 21.20 -10.12
C LEU A 75 -9.67 20.19 -9.22
N SER A 76 -9.49 18.97 -9.72
CA SER A 76 -8.68 17.96 -9.05
C SER A 76 -7.19 18.25 -9.15
N VAL A 77 -6.42 17.68 -8.25
CA VAL A 77 -4.95 17.79 -8.25
C VAL A 77 -4.33 17.04 -9.42
N PHE A 78 -4.85 15.85 -9.71
CA PHE A 78 -4.40 14.98 -10.80
C PHE A 78 -5.54 14.76 -11.81
N ASN A 79 -5.16 14.60 -13.07
CA ASN A 79 -6.10 14.32 -14.14
C ASN A 79 -6.57 12.85 -14.11
N GLN A 80 -5.69 11.94 -13.66
CA GLN A 80 -5.94 10.51 -13.66
C GLN A 80 -5.29 9.85 -12.45
N SER A 81 -5.87 8.71 -12.05
CA SER A 81 -5.31 7.83 -11.02
C SER A 81 -5.41 6.37 -11.44
N ALA A 82 -4.64 5.51 -10.82
CA ALA A 82 -4.67 4.08 -11.07
C ALA A 82 -4.52 3.29 -9.77
N ILE A 83 -5.26 2.21 -9.63
CA ILE A 83 -4.97 1.22 -8.60
C ILE A 83 -3.65 0.51 -8.94
N GLY A 84 -2.92 0.07 -7.93
CA GLY A 84 -1.76 -0.78 -8.11
C GLY A 84 -2.08 -2.08 -8.86
N ILE A 85 -1.07 -2.74 -9.39
CA ILE A 85 -1.27 -4.00 -10.11
C ILE A 85 -1.69 -5.13 -9.17
N ALA A 86 -2.49 -6.07 -9.67
CA ALA A 86 -2.80 -7.31 -8.98
C ALA A 86 -2.47 -8.50 -9.88
N THR A 87 -1.57 -9.36 -9.44
CA THR A 87 -1.15 -10.52 -10.23
C THR A 87 -2.09 -11.70 -10.10
N ASN A 88 -2.71 -11.90 -8.93
CA ASN A 88 -3.46 -13.08 -8.48
C ASN A 88 -2.63 -14.39 -8.54
N ARG A 89 -1.34 -14.29 -8.84
CA ARG A 89 -0.40 -15.42 -8.95
C ARG A 89 1.04 -15.02 -8.60
N ASP A 90 1.21 -14.24 -7.52
CA ASP A 90 2.48 -13.67 -7.09
C ASP A 90 3.61 -14.72 -7.08
N THR A 91 3.38 -15.88 -6.46
CA THR A 91 4.36 -16.96 -6.37
C THR A 91 4.92 -17.43 -7.71
N TRP A 92 4.17 -17.27 -8.80
CA TRP A 92 4.58 -17.70 -10.14
C TRP A 92 5.34 -16.61 -10.91
N ILE A 93 4.95 -15.35 -10.73
CA ILE A 93 5.42 -14.25 -11.58
C ILE A 93 6.06 -13.11 -10.82
N SER A 94 6.21 -13.22 -9.49
CA SER A 94 6.89 -12.25 -8.65
C SER A 94 7.78 -12.95 -7.62
N GLY A 95 8.93 -12.35 -7.30
CA GLY A 95 9.87 -12.90 -6.32
C GLY A 95 11.15 -12.09 -6.21
N PHE A 96 11.97 -12.43 -5.22
CA PHE A 96 13.24 -11.77 -4.99
C PHE A 96 14.30 -12.14 -6.04
N SER A 97 14.37 -13.40 -6.48
CA SER A 97 15.28 -13.85 -7.51
C SER A 97 14.71 -13.62 -8.91
N LYS A 98 15.41 -12.81 -9.73
CA LYS A 98 15.05 -12.59 -11.14
C LYS A 98 15.01 -13.90 -11.93
N ASP A 99 16.00 -14.77 -11.72
CA ASP A 99 16.13 -16.03 -12.43
C ASP A 99 15.01 -17.01 -12.04
N ASN A 100 14.66 -17.09 -10.75
CA ASN A 100 13.55 -17.91 -10.29
C ASN A 100 12.20 -17.42 -10.87
N VAL A 101 11.98 -16.10 -10.94
CA VAL A 101 10.78 -15.53 -11.58
C VAL A 101 10.74 -15.88 -13.07
N ILE A 102 11.86 -15.83 -13.79
CA ILE A 102 11.96 -16.25 -15.20
C ILE A 102 11.59 -17.73 -15.34
N VAL A 103 12.16 -18.61 -14.53
CA VAL A 103 11.89 -20.07 -14.57
C VAL A 103 10.41 -20.34 -14.28
N ASN A 104 9.88 -19.76 -13.22
CA ASN A 104 8.49 -19.96 -12.79
C ASN A 104 7.50 -19.43 -13.82
N SER A 105 7.76 -18.25 -14.39
CA SER A 105 6.90 -17.64 -15.42
C SER A 105 6.92 -18.45 -16.71
N LYS A 106 8.08 -18.97 -17.14
CA LYS A 106 8.18 -19.90 -18.27
C LYS A 106 7.38 -21.17 -18.02
N LYS A 107 7.53 -21.78 -16.82
CA LYS A 107 6.79 -22.98 -16.44
C LYS A 107 5.28 -22.71 -16.45
N LEU A 108 4.82 -21.59 -15.88
CA LEU A 108 3.41 -21.20 -15.90
C LEU A 108 2.85 -21.12 -17.33
N ILE A 109 3.58 -20.43 -18.23
CA ILE A 109 3.16 -20.25 -19.64
C ILE A 109 3.16 -21.58 -20.38
N THR A 110 4.18 -22.42 -20.16
CA THR A 110 4.24 -23.77 -20.77
C THR A 110 3.07 -24.63 -20.31
N ASN A 111 2.79 -24.67 -19.01
CA ASN A 111 1.68 -25.41 -18.43
C ASN A 111 0.32 -24.92 -18.99
N TYR A 112 0.14 -23.59 -19.05
CA TYR A 112 -1.06 -22.99 -19.63
C TYR A 112 -1.26 -23.41 -21.09
N ASN A 113 -0.24 -23.32 -21.93
CA ASN A 113 -0.31 -23.70 -23.34
C ASN A 113 -0.54 -25.21 -23.50
N THR A 114 0.06 -26.04 -22.65
CA THR A 114 -0.20 -27.49 -22.61
C THR A 114 -1.66 -27.78 -22.31
N GLU A 115 -2.23 -27.09 -21.34
CA GLU A 115 -3.64 -27.24 -20.97
C GLU A 115 -4.58 -26.77 -22.09
N LEU A 116 -4.25 -25.64 -22.73
CA LEU A 116 -4.98 -25.14 -23.89
C LEU A 116 -5.01 -26.20 -25.02
N ASN A 117 -3.85 -26.79 -25.33
CA ASN A 117 -3.75 -27.83 -26.35
C ASN A 117 -4.56 -29.10 -25.99
N ARG A 118 -4.55 -29.49 -24.71
CA ARG A 118 -5.37 -30.61 -24.20
C ARG A 118 -6.86 -30.36 -24.41
N LEU A 119 -7.30 -29.12 -24.26
CA LEU A 119 -8.69 -28.71 -24.31
C LEU A 119 -9.14 -28.21 -25.70
N VAL A 120 -8.28 -28.26 -26.73
CA VAL A 120 -8.59 -27.70 -28.06
C VAL A 120 -9.84 -28.29 -28.68
N LYS A 121 -10.14 -29.60 -28.43
CA LYS A 121 -11.32 -30.29 -28.91
C LYS A 121 -12.57 -30.11 -28.07
N VAL A 122 -12.45 -29.52 -26.88
CA VAL A 122 -13.57 -29.22 -25.98
C VAL A 122 -14.22 -27.91 -26.44
N PRO A 123 -15.56 -27.83 -26.50
CA PRO A 123 -16.25 -26.57 -26.82
C PRO A 123 -15.77 -25.42 -25.93
N ASN A 124 -15.56 -24.26 -26.53
CA ASN A 124 -14.93 -23.12 -25.86
C ASN A 124 -15.58 -22.75 -24.51
N GLU A 125 -16.92 -22.78 -24.44
CA GLU A 125 -17.70 -22.46 -23.26
C GLU A 125 -17.53 -23.48 -22.12
N GLU A 126 -17.19 -24.72 -22.44
CA GLU A 126 -17.05 -25.83 -21.48
C GLU A 126 -15.63 -25.97 -20.94
N ARG A 127 -14.61 -25.41 -21.60
CA ARG A 127 -13.19 -25.62 -21.28
C ARG A 127 -12.88 -25.31 -19.82
N LYS A 128 -13.48 -24.25 -19.24
CA LYS A 128 -13.28 -23.88 -17.83
C LYS A 128 -13.66 -24.96 -16.82
N HIS A 129 -14.59 -25.87 -17.21
CA HIS A 129 -15.04 -26.95 -16.35
C HIS A 129 -14.10 -28.17 -16.38
N HIS A 130 -13.20 -28.21 -17.37
CA HIS A 130 -12.27 -29.32 -17.59
C HIS A 130 -10.82 -28.96 -17.23
N LEU A 131 -10.57 -27.76 -16.65
CA LEU A 131 -9.24 -27.31 -16.29
C LEU A 131 -8.60 -28.17 -15.20
N ASN A 132 -7.31 -28.44 -15.35
CA ASN A 132 -6.48 -28.92 -14.25
C ASN A 132 -6.33 -27.79 -13.21
N ARG A 133 -6.97 -27.94 -12.06
CA ARG A 133 -7.03 -26.93 -10.98
C ARG A 133 -5.87 -27.02 -9.98
N GLY A 134 -4.86 -27.86 -10.22
CA GLY A 134 -3.65 -27.92 -9.40
C GLY A 134 -2.91 -26.58 -9.40
N GLU A 135 -2.72 -25.97 -8.25
CA GLU A 135 -1.98 -24.68 -8.14
C GLU A 135 -0.47 -24.85 -8.34
N ASP A 136 0.05 -26.08 -8.28
CA ASP A 136 1.40 -26.51 -8.68
C ASP A 136 1.57 -26.58 -10.22
N PHE A 137 0.46 -26.57 -10.94
CA PHE A 137 0.41 -26.59 -12.40
C PHE A 137 0.12 -25.21 -12.99
N VAL A 138 -1.05 -24.62 -12.71
CA VAL A 138 -1.44 -23.24 -13.08
C VAL A 138 -2.32 -22.65 -11.99
N LYS A 139 -1.96 -21.49 -11.48
CA LYS A 139 -2.87 -20.73 -10.63
C LYS A 139 -3.86 -19.95 -11.50
N TRP A 140 -5.02 -20.53 -11.69
CA TRP A 140 -6.09 -19.96 -12.53
C TRP A 140 -6.72 -18.71 -11.91
N SER A 141 -7.20 -17.86 -12.77
CA SER A 141 -8.01 -16.69 -12.46
C SER A 141 -8.93 -16.37 -13.64
N ALA A 142 -9.88 -15.48 -13.47
CA ALA A 142 -10.85 -15.12 -14.47
C ALA A 142 -10.21 -14.77 -15.84
N LYS A 143 -9.12 -14.03 -15.84
CA LYS A 143 -8.39 -13.62 -17.05
C LYS A 143 -7.79 -14.81 -17.81
N LEU A 144 -7.13 -15.75 -17.12
CA LEU A 144 -6.56 -16.93 -17.76
C LEU A 144 -7.65 -17.89 -18.25
N GLU A 145 -8.75 -18.04 -17.50
CA GLU A 145 -9.90 -18.84 -17.90
C GLU A 145 -10.57 -18.26 -19.15
N ASP A 146 -10.73 -16.95 -19.22
CA ASP A 146 -11.23 -16.28 -20.42
C ASP A 146 -10.28 -16.44 -21.63
N SER A 147 -8.97 -16.40 -21.37
CA SER A 147 -7.96 -16.63 -22.41
C SER A 147 -8.00 -18.08 -22.97
N ILE A 148 -8.20 -19.09 -22.11
CA ILE A 148 -8.43 -20.49 -22.54
C ILE A 148 -9.69 -20.60 -23.39
N LYS A 149 -10.78 -19.96 -22.97
CA LYS A 149 -12.04 -19.93 -23.75
C LYS A 149 -11.80 -19.33 -25.14
N ARG A 150 -11.03 -18.27 -25.25
CA ARG A 150 -10.69 -17.58 -26.52
C ARG A 150 -9.58 -18.27 -27.31
N THR A 151 -9.08 -19.42 -26.90
CA THR A 151 -7.99 -20.16 -27.57
C THR A 151 -6.71 -19.29 -27.71
N LYS A 152 -6.40 -18.45 -26.72
CA LYS A 152 -5.26 -17.55 -26.76
C LYS A 152 -4.01 -18.26 -26.25
N THR A 153 -2.95 -18.29 -27.03
CA THR A 153 -1.63 -18.80 -26.64
C THR A 153 -0.76 -17.69 -26.09
N PHE A 154 0.19 -18.01 -25.21
CA PHE A 154 1.15 -17.06 -24.65
C PHE A 154 2.58 -17.47 -24.96
N ASN A 155 3.42 -16.47 -25.16
CA ASN A 155 4.86 -16.65 -25.31
C ASN A 155 5.59 -15.90 -24.19
N PHE A 156 6.64 -16.54 -23.67
CA PHE A 156 7.49 -15.90 -22.69
C PHE A 156 8.43 -14.90 -23.36
N ASP A 157 8.56 -13.71 -22.76
CA ASP A 157 9.43 -12.65 -23.24
C ASP A 157 10.22 -12.06 -22.06
N THR A 158 11.55 -12.19 -22.08
CA THR A 158 12.44 -11.62 -21.04
C THR A 158 12.35 -10.11 -20.95
N GLY A 159 11.98 -9.42 -22.03
CA GLY A 159 11.76 -7.98 -22.06
C GLY A 159 10.60 -7.51 -21.19
N LYS A 160 9.76 -8.43 -20.68
CA LYS A 160 8.67 -8.13 -19.77
C LYS A 160 9.06 -8.20 -18.29
N MET A 161 10.34 -8.45 -17.97
CA MET A 161 10.82 -8.40 -16.58
C MET A 161 10.93 -6.95 -16.10
N ARG A 162 10.34 -6.66 -14.94
CA ARG A 162 10.33 -5.35 -14.29
C ARG A 162 10.65 -5.50 -12.81
N LEU A 163 11.21 -4.45 -12.19
CA LEU A 163 11.14 -4.28 -10.73
C LEU A 163 9.79 -3.64 -10.38
N SER A 164 9.22 -4.06 -9.27
CA SER A 164 7.98 -3.53 -8.71
C SER A 164 8.13 -3.23 -7.23
N MET A 165 7.42 -2.22 -6.74
CA MET A 165 7.28 -1.97 -5.30
C MET A 165 6.15 -2.87 -4.78
N TYR A 166 6.56 -4.04 -4.26
CA TYR A 166 5.63 -5.10 -3.85
C TYR A 166 4.92 -4.78 -2.53
N ARG A 167 5.67 -4.28 -1.55
CA ARG A 167 5.18 -3.80 -0.24
C ARG A 167 6.02 -2.58 0.16
N PRO A 168 5.67 -1.84 1.18
CA PRO A 168 6.50 -0.72 1.64
C PRO A 168 7.95 -1.15 1.81
N PHE A 169 8.85 -0.45 1.14
CA PHE A 169 10.30 -0.70 1.14
C PHE A 169 10.72 -2.13 0.72
N THR A 170 9.89 -2.77 -0.08
CA THR A 170 10.15 -4.14 -0.56
C THR A 170 10.02 -4.22 -2.06
N LYS A 171 11.16 -4.31 -2.74
CA LYS A 171 11.25 -4.50 -4.18
C LYS A 171 11.22 -5.99 -4.51
N LYS A 172 10.50 -6.35 -5.58
CA LYS A 172 10.53 -7.70 -6.16
C LYS A 172 10.60 -7.63 -7.69
N TRP A 173 11.25 -8.61 -8.27
CA TRP A 173 11.13 -8.85 -9.70
C TRP A 173 9.72 -9.31 -10.03
N LEU A 174 9.24 -8.85 -11.17
CA LEU A 174 7.89 -9.13 -11.67
C LEU A 174 7.94 -9.43 -13.16
N TYR A 175 7.33 -10.52 -13.57
CA TYR A 175 7.02 -10.75 -14.98
C TYR A 175 5.75 -9.96 -15.33
N TYR A 176 5.94 -8.75 -15.85
CA TYR A 176 4.85 -7.83 -16.17
C TYR A 176 4.34 -8.03 -17.58
N SER A 177 3.28 -8.80 -17.72
CA SER A 177 2.60 -9.04 -18.99
C SER A 177 1.12 -8.74 -18.83
N ASP A 178 0.56 -7.92 -19.71
CA ASP A 178 -0.88 -7.64 -19.76
C ASP A 178 -1.75 -8.88 -19.86
N GLU A 179 -1.20 -9.95 -20.41
CA GLU A 179 -1.88 -11.21 -20.64
C GLU A 179 -1.89 -12.09 -19.38
N ILE A 180 -0.83 -12.00 -18.58
CA ILE A 180 -0.59 -12.87 -17.43
C ILE A 180 -0.99 -12.18 -16.12
N VAL A 181 -0.68 -10.87 -15.96
CA VAL A 181 -1.07 -10.10 -14.78
C VAL A 181 -2.59 -9.91 -14.80
N GLU A 182 -3.29 -10.27 -13.73
CA GLU A 182 -4.76 -10.23 -13.67
C GLU A 182 -5.31 -8.81 -13.85
N ARG A 183 -4.75 -7.86 -13.11
CA ARG A 183 -5.04 -6.42 -13.25
C ARG A 183 -3.74 -5.68 -13.46
N PRO A 184 -3.30 -5.49 -14.73
CA PRO A 184 -2.01 -4.88 -15.03
C PRO A 184 -1.96 -3.37 -14.76
N GLY A 185 -3.10 -2.73 -14.49
CA GLY A 185 -3.20 -1.28 -14.39
C GLY A 185 -3.02 -0.59 -15.75
N LYS A 186 -4.01 0.20 -16.14
CA LYS A 186 -4.03 0.83 -17.48
C LYS A 186 -2.78 1.66 -17.75
N TYR A 187 -2.34 2.43 -16.75
CA TYR A 187 -1.28 3.43 -16.90
C TYR A 187 0.15 2.89 -16.66
N TYR A 188 0.31 1.66 -16.17
CA TYR A 188 1.64 1.11 -15.86
C TYR A 188 2.33 0.44 -17.04
N LYS A 189 1.67 0.25 -18.17
CA LYS A 189 2.24 -0.38 -19.37
C LYS A 189 3.48 0.32 -19.89
N LYS A 190 3.43 1.64 -19.95
CA LYS A 190 4.51 2.51 -20.40
C LYS A 190 5.22 3.22 -19.24
N PHE A 191 5.06 2.70 -18.00
CA PHE A 191 5.67 3.31 -16.82
C PHE A 191 7.21 3.27 -16.94
N GLY A 192 7.81 4.45 -17.10
CA GLY A 192 9.27 4.64 -17.21
C GLY A 192 9.92 4.83 -15.84
N GLN A 193 11.26 4.69 -15.79
CA GLN A 193 12.05 4.86 -14.56
C GLN A 193 12.04 6.31 -14.04
N ASP A 194 11.76 7.28 -14.94
CA ASP A 194 11.72 8.72 -14.59
C ASP A 194 10.36 9.16 -14.02
N ASN A 195 9.37 8.26 -13.95
CA ASN A 195 8.06 8.58 -13.42
C ASN A 195 7.99 8.28 -11.92
N LEU A 196 7.18 9.06 -11.22
CA LEU A 196 6.90 8.93 -9.79
C LEU A 196 5.42 8.65 -9.58
N VAL A 197 5.11 7.87 -8.54
CA VAL A 197 3.75 7.60 -8.10
C VAL A 197 3.63 7.89 -6.61
N ILE A 198 2.78 8.82 -6.24
CA ILE A 198 2.28 8.91 -4.85
C ILE A 198 1.18 7.86 -4.70
N THR A 199 1.31 6.96 -3.74
CA THR A 199 0.28 5.98 -3.41
C THR A 199 -0.30 6.26 -2.04
N THR A 200 -1.62 6.22 -1.94
CA THR A 200 -2.35 6.43 -0.68
C THR A 200 -3.23 5.22 -0.38
N THR A 201 -3.63 5.06 0.88
CA THR A 201 -4.78 4.21 1.21
C THR A 201 -5.99 4.65 0.40
N GLY A 202 -6.74 3.68 -0.10
CA GLY A 202 -7.94 3.92 -0.89
C GLY A 202 -9.20 4.10 -0.06
N ARG A 203 -10.34 4.22 -0.75
CA ARG A 203 -11.67 4.41 -0.13
C ARG A 203 -12.12 3.18 0.66
N GLY A 204 -12.83 3.40 1.75
CA GLY A 204 -13.50 2.34 2.53
C GLY A 204 -12.54 1.38 3.22
N THR A 205 -11.38 1.85 3.64
CA THR A 205 -10.39 1.04 4.36
C THR A 205 -10.62 1.08 5.87
N SER A 206 -10.33 -0.05 6.53
CA SER A 206 -10.31 -0.13 8.00
C SER A 206 -8.97 0.31 8.61
N ARG A 207 -7.95 0.57 7.77
CA ARG A 207 -6.63 1.06 8.20
C ARG A 207 -6.61 2.57 8.22
N ASP A 208 -5.75 3.11 9.06
CA ASP A 208 -5.47 4.53 9.05
C ASP A 208 -4.82 4.94 7.74
N PHE A 209 -5.01 6.21 7.39
CA PHE A 209 -4.44 6.79 6.18
C PHE A 209 -2.92 6.71 6.21
N SER A 210 -2.35 6.38 5.07
CA SER A 210 -0.91 6.45 4.86
C SER A 210 -0.58 6.75 3.40
N VAL A 211 0.61 7.28 3.19
CA VAL A 211 1.10 7.67 1.87
C VAL A 211 2.56 7.24 1.70
N ILE A 212 2.92 6.81 0.51
CA ILE A 212 4.30 6.54 0.12
C ILE A 212 4.50 6.87 -1.35
N VAL A 213 5.68 7.37 -1.71
CA VAL A 213 6.09 7.61 -3.09
C VAL A 213 6.97 6.47 -3.59
N THR A 214 6.87 6.16 -4.87
CA THR A 214 7.74 5.17 -5.54
C THR A 214 7.99 5.56 -6.99
N ASN A 215 9.14 5.16 -7.53
CA ASN A 215 9.48 5.20 -8.96
C ASN A 215 9.34 3.83 -9.63
N LEU A 216 8.70 2.86 -8.97
CA LEU A 216 8.45 1.52 -9.46
C LEU A 216 6.96 1.27 -9.60
N ILE A 217 6.60 0.29 -10.44
CA ILE A 217 5.21 -0.17 -10.55
C ILE A 217 4.70 -0.65 -9.19
N PRO A 218 3.67 -0.01 -8.61
CA PRO A 218 3.17 -0.40 -7.30
C PRO A 218 2.26 -1.62 -7.37
N ASP A 219 2.43 -2.56 -6.43
CA ASP A 219 1.43 -3.60 -6.16
C ASP A 219 0.18 -2.99 -5.52
N ILE A 220 -0.99 -3.56 -5.76
CA ILE A 220 -2.26 -3.09 -5.19
C ILE A 220 -2.28 -3.13 -3.66
N GLN A 221 -1.47 -3.99 -3.05
CA GLN A 221 -1.34 -4.11 -1.60
C GLN A 221 -0.17 -3.28 -1.02
N LEU A 222 0.47 -2.43 -1.83
CA LEU A 222 1.42 -1.44 -1.32
C LEU A 222 0.72 -0.53 -0.30
N GLN A 223 -0.54 -0.17 -0.60
CA GLN A 223 -1.47 0.45 0.33
C GLN A 223 -2.79 -0.34 0.33
N MET A 224 -3.52 -0.36 1.42
CA MET A 224 -4.82 -1.05 1.47
C MET A 224 -5.82 -0.34 0.54
N ASN A 225 -6.41 -1.09 -0.39
CA ASN A 225 -7.23 -0.54 -1.49
C ASN A 225 -6.50 0.57 -2.27
N GLY A 226 -5.18 0.50 -2.38
CA GLY A 226 -4.29 1.57 -2.77
C GLY A 226 -4.65 2.26 -4.08
N GLN A 227 -4.60 3.60 -4.04
CA GLN A 227 -4.76 4.47 -5.19
C GLN A 227 -3.41 5.14 -5.49
N GLY A 228 -3.00 5.12 -6.75
CA GLY A 228 -1.75 5.72 -7.21
C GLY A 228 -1.99 6.94 -8.09
N PHE A 229 -1.22 7.99 -7.88
CA PHE A 229 -1.26 9.27 -8.59
C PHE A 229 0.12 9.51 -9.19
N MET A 230 0.22 9.29 -10.49
CA MET A 230 1.47 9.42 -11.23
C MET A 230 1.82 10.88 -11.47
N ARG A 231 3.12 11.22 -11.50
CA ARG A 231 3.58 12.56 -11.89
C ARG A 231 3.34 12.82 -13.37
N TYR A 232 3.60 11.81 -14.23
CA TYR A 232 3.43 11.91 -15.68
C TYR A 232 2.47 10.85 -16.20
N ASP A 233 1.67 11.19 -17.21
CA ASP A 233 0.88 10.25 -18.00
C ASP A 233 1.71 9.74 -19.18
N ASN A 234 2.13 8.50 -19.11
CA ASN A 234 2.93 7.87 -20.17
C ASN A 234 2.07 7.27 -21.31
N ASP A 235 0.74 7.40 -21.25
CA ASP A 235 -0.17 6.89 -22.30
C ASP A 235 -0.55 7.97 -23.33
N VAL A 236 0.16 9.10 -23.31
CA VAL A 236 -0.02 10.20 -24.27
C VAL A 236 0.35 9.73 -25.68
N ASP A 237 -0.47 10.10 -26.65
CA ASP A 237 -0.22 9.85 -28.06
C ASP A 237 0.94 10.74 -28.56
N GLU A 238 2.12 10.13 -28.77
CA GLU A 238 3.33 10.83 -29.24
C GLU A 238 3.15 11.54 -30.60
N THR A 239 2.04 11.27 -31.33
CA THR A 239 1.72 11.93 -32.59
C THR A 239 1.07 13.30 -32.39
N GLN A 240 0.67 13.66 -31.17
CA GLN A 240 0.07 14.97 -30.86
C GLN A 240 1.14 15.96 -30.41
N LEU A 241 1.53 16.87 -31.30
CA LEU A 241 2.60 17.86 -31.17
C LEU A 241 2.51 18.84 -29.96
N PHE A 242 1.39 18.88 -29.22
CA PHE A 242 1.15 19.85 -28.14
C PHE A 242 0.53 19.23 -26.88
N GLN A 243 0.53 17.93 -26.71
CA GLN A 243 -0.03 17.30 -25.53
C GLN A 243 1.03 17.21 -24.43
N SER A 244 0.78 17.87 -23.30
CA SER A 244 1.59 17.70 -22.09
C SER A 244 1.45 16.27 -21.58
N ASN A 245 2.55 15.65 -21.18
CA ASN A 245 2.54 14.38 -20.48
C ASN A 245 2.34 14.54 -18.96
N ASP A 246 2.07 15.75 -18.48
CA ASP A 246 1.78 16.00 -17.07
C ASP A 246 0.43 15.40 -16.66
N ASN A 247 0.45 14.59 -15.62
CA ASN A 247 -0.78 14.10 -15.01
C ASN A 247 -1.34 15.07 -13.95
N MET A 248 -0.58 16.07 -13.55
CA MET A 248 -1.04 17.10 -12.64
C MET A 248 -1.88 18.14 -13.38
N ASN A 249 -2.93 18.65 -12.72
CA ASN A 249 -3.77 19.68 -13.24
C ASN A 249 -3.08 21.05 -13.13
N PRO A 250 -2.73 21.73 -14.25
CA PRO A 250 -2.06 23.03 -14.20
C PRO A 250 -2.86 24.11 -13.47
N ALA A 251 -4.21 24.05 -13.56
CA ALA A 251 -5.06 25.04 -12.89
C ALA A 251 -4.99 24.92 -11.35
N PHE A 252 -4.76 23.70 -10.84
CA PHE A 252 -4.53 23.53 -9.40
C PHE A 252 -3.16 24.09 -8.98
N ALA A 253 -2.11 23.85 -9.78
CA ALA A 253 -0.79 24.42 -9.52
C ALA A 253 -0.80 25.96 -9.57
N GLU A 254 -1.50 26.54 -10.55
CA GLU A 254 -1.72 27.98 -10.65
C GLU A 254 -2.45 28.55 -9.41
N LYS A 255 -3.49 27.86 -8.95
CA LYS A 255 -4.21 28.23 -7.73
C LYS A 255 -3.30 28.22 -6.49
N LEU A 256 -2.34 27.29 -6.42
CA LEU A 256 -1.31 27.26 -5.37
C LEU A 256 -0.23 28.34 -5.56
N GLY A 257 -0.05 28.85 -6.79
CA GLY A 257 1.08 29.72 -7.14
C GLY A 257 2.41 28.97 -7.16
N LEU A 258 2.38 27.66 -7.50
CA LEU A 258 3.53 26.78 -7.57
C LEU A 258 3.71 26.20 -8.98
N ASN A 259 4.92 25.81 -9.35
CA ASN A 259 5.10 24.95 -10.53
C ASN A 259 4.64 23.51 -10.23
N LEU A 260 4.54 22.67 -11.27
CA LEU A 260 3.99 21.32 -11.16
C LEU A 260 4.82 20.38 -10.27
N ASP A 261 6.17 20.52 -10.27
CA ASP A 261 7.03 19.69 -9.41
C ASP A 261 6.92 20.10 -7.96
N ASP A 262 6.88 21.40 -7.68
CA ASP A 262 6.65 21.90 -6.33
C ASP A 262 5.24 21.57 -5.84
N THR A 263 4.25 21.55 -6.72
CA THR A 263 2.89 21.12 -6.40
C THR A 263 2.86 19.63 -6.05
N PHE A 264 3.59 18.77 -6.78
CA PHE A 264 3.69 17.34 -6.45
C PHE A 264 4.35 17.12 -5.09
N ALA A 265 5.42 17.87 -4.80
CA ALA A 265 6.10 17.83 -3.51
C ALA A 265 5.21 18.38 -2.38
N TYR A 266 4.47 19.47 -2.62
CA TYR A 266 3.50 20.02 -1.69
C TYR A 266 2.45 18.98 -1.28
N VAL A 267 1.86 18.30 -2.26
CA VAL A 267 0.87 17.25 -2.02
C VAL A 267 1.47 16.14 -1.16
N TYR A 268 2.69 15.71 -1.47
CA TYR A 268 3.35 14.65 -0.70
C TYR A 268 3.67 15.10 0.73
N GLY A 269 4.18 16.31 0.93
CA GLY A 269 4.44 16.89 2.24
C GLY A 269 3.17 17.03 3.09
N LEU A 270 2.09 17.54 2.49
CA LEU A 270 0.79 17.69 3.16
C LEU A 270 0.20 16.34 3.58
N LEU A 271 0.20 15.36 2.69
CA LEU A 271 -0.34 14.03 2.98
C LEU A 271 0.45 13.29 4.06
N ASN A 272 1.71 13.64 4.31
CA ASN A 272 2.52 13.13 5.41
C ASN A 272 2.34 13.92 6.72
N SER A 273 1.65 15.07 6.71
CA SER A 273 1.41 15.89 7.92
C SER A 273 0.52 15.14 8.91
N ARG A 274 0.99 14.96 10.15
CA ARG A 274 0.20 14.34 11.23
C ARG A 274 -1.05 15.18 11.54
N ASP A 275 -0.90 16.49 11.68
CA ASP A 275 -2.02 17.40 11.96
C ASP A 275 -3.13 17.29 10.91
N TYR A 276 -2.75 17.18 9.62
CA TYR A 276 -3.70 16.97 8.52
C TYR A 276 -4.39 15.60 8.65
N GLN A 277 -3.63 14.53 8.86
CA GLN A 277 -4.16 13.17 8.96
C GLN A 277 -5.07 13.00 10.17
N GLU A 278 -4.72 13.57 11.32
CA GLU A 278 -5.52 13.53 12.56
C GLU A 278 -6.80 14.33 12.40
N LYS A 279 -6.71 15.56 11.87
CA LYS A 279 -7.87 16.42 11.67
C LYS A 279 -8.92 15.80 10.75
N TYR A 280 -8.49 15.15 9.68
CA TYR A 280 -9.37 14.57 8.67
C TYR A 280 -9.40 13.03 8.71
N ALA A 281 -9.10 12.43 9.85
CA ALA A 281 -9.03 10.97 9.99
C ALA A 281 -10.32 10.26 9.56
N ASN A 282 -11.49 10.84 9.87
CA ASN A 282 -12.79 10.29 9.52
C ASN A 282 -13.08 10.40 8.02
N ASP A 283 -12.69 11.52 7.41
CA ASP A 283 -12.83 11.77 5.98
C ASP A 283 -11.95 10.84 5.16
N LEU A 284 -10.68 10.73 5.55
CA LEU A 284 -9.67 9.90 4.89
C LEU A 284 -9.99 8.39 4.93
N LYS A 285 -10.82 7.93 5.86
CA LYS A 285 -11.32 6.55 5.89
C LYS A 285 -12.45 6.31 4.88
N LYS A 286 -13.19 7.35 4.53
CA LYS A 286 -14.41 7.26 3.72
C LYS A 286 -14.16 7.64 2.26
N ASP A 287 -13.25 8.58 2.00
CA ASP A 287 -12.98 9.09 0.66
C ASP A 287 -11.47 9.26 0.40
N LEU A 288 -11.13 9.57 -0.85
CA LEU A 288 -9.77 9.98 -1.22
C LEU A 288 -9.43 11.31 -0.54
N ALA A 289 -8.13 11.50 -0.30
CA ALA A 289 -7.64 12.73 0.29
C ALA A 289 -8.02 13.96 -0.56
N ARG A 290 -8.34 15.06 0.14
CA ARG A 290 -8.57 16.38 -0.44
C ARG A 290 -7.49 17.34 0.01
N ILE A 291 -7.06 18.20 -0.86
CA ILE A 291 -5.89 19.04 -0.71
C ILE A 291 -6.33 20.50 -0.51
N PRO A 292 -6.31 21.00 0.75
CA PRO A 292 -6.46 22.43 1.02
C PRO A 292 -5.21 23.21 0.59
N ILE A 293 -5.33 24.52 0.48
CA ILE A 293 -4.20 25.44 0.44
C ILE A 293 -3.89 25.82 1.89
N VAL A 294 -2.64 25.59 2.32
CA VAL A 294 -2.24 25.87 3.69
C VAL A 294 -1.36 27.11 3.78
N LYS A 295 -1.41 27.78 4.94
CA LYS A 295 -0.42 28.78 5.29
C LYS A 295 0.97 28.14 5.30
N GLN A 296 2.01 28.91 4.98
CA GLN A 296 3.39 28.43 4.94
C GLN A 296 3.60 27.23 3.98
N LYS A 297 2.88 27.19 2.86
CA LYS A 297 2.94 26.12 1.84
C LYS A 297 4.36 25.80 1.39
N ASP A 298 5.26 26.78 1.33
CA ASP A 298 6.66 26.59 0.93
C ASP A 298 7.40 25.61 1.85
N LYS A 299 7.05 25.58 3.15
CA LYS A 299 7.61 24.62 4.10
C LYS A 299 7.10 23.19 3.82
N TYR A 300 5.85 23.05 3.41
CA TYR A 300 5.32 21.75 2.97
C TYR A 300 5.96 21.27 1.67
N VAL A 301 6.32 22.18 0.76
CA VAL A 301 7.11 21.86 -0.44
C VAL A 301 8.50 21.38 -0.07
N GLU A 302 9.22 22.13 0.80
CA GLU A 302 10.56 21.79 1.27
C GLU A 302 10.59 20.39 1.91
N VAL A 303 9.72 20.17 2.89
CA VAL A 303 9.63 18.88 3.60
C VAL A 303 9.16 17.77 2.67
N GLY A 304 8.23 18.05 1.75
CA GLY A 304 7.76 17.10 0.75
C GLY A 304 8.89 16.62 -0.17
N LYS A 305 9.75 17.53 -0.65
CA LYS A 305 10.95 17.19 -1.43
C LYS A 305 11.92 16.31 -0.64
N ALA A 306 12.19 16.69 0.62
CA ALA A 306 13.09 15.93 1.48
C ALA A 306 12.55 14.51 1.77
N LEU A 307 11.23 14.37 2.04
CA LEU A 307 10.58 13.08 2.24
C LEU A 307 10.59 12.23 0.95
N MET A 308 10.36 12.86 -0.21
CA MET A 308 10.43 12.14 -1.50
C MET A 308 11.82 11.58 -1.74
N ASP A 309 12.86 12.41 -1.57
CA ASP A 309 14.25 11.98 -1.74
C ASP A 309 14.59 10.83 -0.78
N LEU A 310 14.24 10.97 0.50
CA LEU A 310 14.46 9.95 1.52
C LEU A 310 13.76 8.61 1.20
N HIS A 311 12.51 8.67 0.74
CA HIS A 311 11.71 7.47 0.49
C HIS A 311 11.99 6.82 -0.86
N LEU A 312 12.45 7.56 -1.86
CA LEU A 312 12.86 7.01 -3.15
C LEU A 312 14.25 6.36 -3.07
N ASN A 313 15.17 6.99 -2.33
CA ASN A 313 16.58 6.58 -2.22
C ASN A 313 16.88 5.82 -0.92
N TYR A 314 15.88 5.17 -0.32
CA TYR A 314 16.01 4.51 0.98
C TYR A 314 17.12 3.44 1.06
N GLU A 315 17.51 2.85 -0.08
CA GLU A 315 18.62 1.89 -0.16
C GLU A 315 20.00 2.57 -0.18
N GLU A 316 20.06 3.89 -0.40
CA GLU A 316 21.30 4.68 -0.46
C GLU A 316 21.53 5.50 0.81
N VAL A 317 20.50 5.62 1.66
CA VAL A 317 20.62 6.29 2.96
C VAL A 317 21.69 5.60 3.80
N PRO A 318 22.53 6.33 4.55
CA PRO A 318 23.47 5.74 5.50
C PRO A 318 22.77 4.78 6.47
N VAL A 319 23.44 3.72 6.87
CA VAL A 319 22.92 2.83 7.92
C VAL A 319 22.79 3.60 9.23
N TYR A 320 21.81 3.24 10.05
CA TYR A 320 21.65 3.80 11.38
C TYR A 320 22.71 3.16 12.30
N ASP A 321 23.59 3.98 12.88
CA ASP A 321 24.77 3.54 13.63
C ASP A 321 24.60 3.64 15.15
N ASP A 322 23.56 4.31 15.64
CA ASP A 322 23.26 4.43 17.08
C ASP A 322 22.42 3.22 17.57
N VAL A 323 22.89 2.01 17.24
CA VAL A 323 22.36 0.73 17.71
C VAL A 323 23.50 -0.17 18.17
N GLU A 324 23.22 -1.09 19.08
CA GLU A 324 24.16 -2.14 19.48
C GLU A 324 23.94 -3.37 18.60
N ILE A 325 25.00 -3.80 17.91
CA ILE A 325 24.97 -5.00 17.07
C ILE A 325 25.75 -6.12 17.79
N GLN A 326 25.05 -7.17 18.20
CA GLN A 326 25.64 -8.36 18.77
C GLN A 326 25.85 -9.41 17.68
N LEU A 327 27.12 -9.80 17.47
CA LEU A 327 27.55 -10.74 16.42
C LEU A 327 28.16 -11.99 17.03
N ALA A 328 27.90 -13.16 16.42
CA ALA A 328 28.68 -14.35 16.63
C ALA A 328 30.13 -14.18 16.09
N THR A 329 31.04 -15.09 16.43
CA THR A 329 32.45 -15.02 16.02
C THR A 329 32.64 -15.03 14.49
N GLN A 330 31.77 -15.75 13.75
CA GLN A 330 31.72 -15.80 12.29
C GLN A 330 30.23 -15.71 11.87
N PRO A 331 29.67 -14.50 11.82
CA PRO A 331 28.22 -14.34 11.58
C PRO A 331 27.88 -14.61 10.13
N SER A 332 26.77 -15.32 9.91
CA SER A 332 26.08 -15.34 8.63
C SER A 332 25.13 -14.16 8.53
N TYR A 333 25.12 -13.46 7.38
CA TYR A 333 24.16 -12.39 7.11
C TYR A 333 22.88 -12.88 6.41
N LYS A 334 22.77 -14.19 6.15
CA LYS A 334 21.54 -14.76 5.57
C LYS A 334 20.39 -14.69 6.57
N VAL A 335 19.25 -14.23 6.09
CA VAL A 335 18.03 -14.19 6.86
C VAL A 335 17.14 -15.39 6.53
N SER A 336 16.59 -16.02 7.57
CA SER A 336 15.46 -16.95 7.40
C SER A 336 14.16 -16.30 7.85
N LYS A 337 14.15 -15.72 9.04
CA LYS A 337 13.02 -14.98 9.60
C LYS A 337 13.49 -14.11 10.76
N MET A 338 13.25 -12.81 10.65
CA MET A 338 13.48 -11.85 11.73
C MET A 338 12.35 -11.92 12.77
N LYS A 339 12.66 -11.58 14.02
CA LYS A 339 11.65 -11.50 15.11
C LYS A 339 12.11 -10.53 16.20
N PHE A 340 11.16 -9.95 16.91
CA PHE A 340 11.48 -9.26 18.16
C PHE A 340 12.01 -10.24 19.21
N ILE A 341 12.90 -9.78 20.08
CA ILE A 341 13.50 -10.62 21.11
C ILE A 341 12.45 -11.17 22.07
N LYS A 342 11.42 -10.39 22.33
CA LYS A 342 10.25 -10.74 23.14
C LYS A 342 8.99 -10.10 22.55
N LYS A 343 7.86 -10.78 22.70
CA LYS A 343 6.56 -10.21 22.26
C LYS A 343 6.28 -8.88 22.96
N GLY A 344 6.06 -7.83 22.17
CA GLY A 344 5.79 -6.48 22.64
C GLY A 344 7.04 -5.64 22.93
N ASP A 345 8.24 -6.23 22.94
CA ASP A 345 9.51 -5.52 23.11
C ASP A 345 10.11 -5.19 21.73
N ARG A 346 10.01 -3.94 21.34
CA ARG A 346 10.51 -3.42 20.06
C ARG A 346 11.94 -2.87 20.15
N SER A 347 12.57 -2.88 21.31
CA SER A 347 13.93 -2.36 21.50
C SER A 347 15.00 -3.22 20.83
N ALA A 348 14.68 -4.48 20.51
CA ALA A 348 15.65 -5.39 19.91
C ALA A 348 15.02 -6.33 18.89
N ILE A 349 15.78 -6.59 17.80
CA ILE A 349 15.44 -7.51 16.72
C ILE A 349 16.49 -8.62 16.66
N VAL A 350 16.05 -9.87 16.77
CA VAL A 350 16.85 -11.04 16.40
C VAL A 350 16.76 -11.17 14.87
N TYR A 351 17.83 -10.77 14.18
CA TYR A 351 17.93 -10.82 12.73
C TYR A 351 18.01 -12.28 12.24
N ASN A 352 18.91 -13.04 12.84
CA ASN A 352 19.05 -14.48 12.68
C ASN A 352 19.69 -15.08 13.96
N ASN A 353 20.24 -16.30 13.90
CA ASN A 353 20.87 -16.94 15.06
C ASN A 353 22.21 -16.30 15.46
N ASP A 354 22.86 -15.60 14.54
CA ASP A 354 24.21 -15.04 14.71
C ASP A 354 24.20 -13.55 15.00
N ILE A 355 23.09 -12.86 14.71
CA ILE A 355 23.00 -11.39 14.73
C ILE A 355 21.76 -10.95 15.51
N THR A 356 21.97 -10.09 16.50
CA THR A 356 20.90 -9.37 17.21
C THR A 356 21.21 -7.88 17.22
N ILE A 357 20.22 -7.06 16.86
CA ILE A 357 20.29 -5.59 16.88
C ILE A 357 19.51 -5.11 18.09
N ARG A 358 20.14 -4.30 18.94
CA ARG A 358 19.57 -3.75 20.18
C ARG A 358 19.56 -2.23 20.17
N ASN A 359 18.89 -1.65 21.14
CA ASN A 359 18.78 -0.20 21.32
C ASN A 359 18.15 0.51 20.10
N ILE A 360 17.19 -0.17 19.44
CA ILE A 360 16.44 0.45 18.36
C ILE A 360 15.56 1.55 18.98
N PRO A 361 15.66 2.80 18.51
CA PRO A 361 14.89 3.90 19.10
C PRO A 361 13.40 3.73 18.86
N GLU A 362 12.58 3.97 19.89
CA GLU A 362 11.13 3.87 19.81
C GLU A 362 10.56 4.75 18.69
N LYS A 363 11.14 5.94 18.51
CA LYS A 363 10.82 6.86 17.41
C LYS A 363 10.83 6.22 16.03
N ALA A 364 11.71 5.24 15.75
CA ALA A 364 11.77 4.57 14.47
C ALA A 364 10.50 3.75 14.15
N TYR A 365 9.68 3.44 15.16
CA TYR A 365 8.41 2.75 14.99
C TYR A 365 7.21 3.68 14.81
N GLU A 366 7.40 4.99 14.93
CA GLU A 366 6.34 5.97 14.71
C GLU A 366 6.02 6.17 13.22
N TYR A 367 6.98 5.88 12.33
CA TYR A 367 6.73 5.95 10.90
C TYR A 367 5.92 4.73 10.44
N MET A 368 4.63 4.96 10.25
CA MET A 368 3.65 3.93 9.89
C MET A 368 3.26 4.03 8.42
N VAL A 369 3.29 2.92 7.71
CA VAL A 369 2.81 2.80 6.32
C VAL A 369 1.90 1.59 6.22
N ASN A 370 0.70 1.76 5.69
CA ASN A 370 -0.25 0.68 5.49
C ASN A 370 -0.45 -0.20 6.75
N GLY A 371 -0.56 0.47 7.91
CA GLY A 371 -0.92 -0.14 9.20
C GLY A 371 0.21 -0.88 9.93
N ARG A 372 1.48 -0.71 9.51
CA ARG A 372 2.68 -1.24 10.20
C ARG A 372 3.81 -0.23 10.12
N SER A 373 4.76 -0.30 11.05
CA SER A 373 5.99 0.48 10.91
C SER A 373 6.82 -0.03 9.72
N ALA A 374 7.65 0.84 9.14
CA ALA A 374 8.53 0.47 8.03
C ALA A 374 9.46 -0.69 8.41
N ILE A 375 9.95 -0.72 9.66
CA ILE A 375 10.76 -1.81 10.21
C ILE A 375 9.99 -3.14 10.20
N GLU A 376 8.74 -3.15 10.67
CA GLU A 376 7.91 -4.35 10.69
C GLU A 376 7.60 -4.87 9.28
N TRP A 377 7.54 -3.97 8.26
CA TRP A 377 7.44 -4.38 6.87
C TRP A 377 8.68 -5.15 6.41
N ILE A 378 9.89 -4.67 6.71
CA ILE A 378 11.13 -5.38 6.38
C ILE A 378 11.15 -6.75 7.07
N MET A 379 10.84 -6.81 8.36
CA MET A 379 10.82 -8.08 9.11
C MET A 379 9.81 -9.07 8.54
N ASP A 380 8.65 -8.62 8.07
CA ASP A 380 7.62 -9.50 7.50
C ASP A 380 7.94 -9.94 6.06
N GLN A 381 8.51 -9.07 5.27
CA GLN A 381 8.71 -9.36 3.85
C GLN A 381 10.00 -10.13 3.59
N TYR A 382 11.10 -9.76 4.24
CA TYR A 382 12.41 -10.39 4.06
C TYR A 382 12.54 -11.65 4.93
N GLN A 383 11.75 -12.68 4.58
CA GLN A 383 11.83 -14.03 5.16
C GLN A 383 11.63 -15.06 4.06
N ILE A 384 12.27 -16.22 4.21
CA ILE A 384 12.11 -17.35 3.29
C ILE A 384 10.66 -17.86 3.39
N LYS A 385 9.96 -17.88 2.28
CA LYS A 385 8.55 -18.32 2.21
C LYS A 385 8.37 -19.38 1.14
N THR A 386 7.81 -20.52 1.50
CA THR A 386 7.39 -21.56 0.55
C THR A 386 5.87 -21.58 0.48
N ASP A 387 5.34 -21.36 -0.73
CA ASP A 387 3.91 -21.53 -0.99
C ASP A 387 3.56 -23.02 -1.00
N LYS A 388 2.69 -23.43 -0.08
CA LYS A 388 2.36 -24.85 0.12
C LYS A 388 1.63 -25.49 -1.05
N LYS A 389 0.95 -24.69 -1.89
CA LYS A 389 0.13 -25.18 -2.98
C LYS A 389 0.95 -25.37 -4.27
N SER A 390 1.78 -24.40 -4.59
CA SER A 390 2.65 -24.44 -5.76
C SER A 390 3.98 -25.13 -5.50
N GLY A 391 4.41 -25.22 -4.24
CA GLY A 391 5.74 -25.70 -3.84
C GLY A 391 6.87 -24.70 -4.13
N ILE A 392 6.56 -23.50 -4.62
CA ILE A 392 7.54 -22.49 -4.99
C ILE A 392 8.05 -21.80 -3.72
N THR A 393 9.37 -21.73 -3.59
CA THR A 393 10.05 -20.98 -2.53
C THR A 393 10.54 -19.64 -3.06
N ASP A 394 10.29 -18.58 -2.30
CA ASP A 394 10.81 -17.23 -2.52
C ASP A 394 11.80 -16.92 -1.38
N ASP A 395 13.08 -16.79 -1.74
CA ASP A 395 14.18 -16.55 -0.81
C ASP A 395 14.70 -15.11 -1.00
N PRO A 396 14.57 -14.22 0.01
CA PRO A 396 15.06 -12.86 -0.09
C PRO A 396 16.58 -12.74 -0.20
N ASN A 397 17.33 -13.77 0.22
CA ASN A 397 18.79 -13.78 0.10
C ASN A 397 19.25 -13.87 -1.38
N ASP A 398 18.37 -14.25 -2.28
CA ASP A 398 18.65 -14.33 -3.72
C ASP A 398 18.46 -13.00 -4.45
N TYR A 399 18.03 -11.93 -3.76
CA TYR A 399 17.79 -10.63 -4.37
C TYR A 399 19.07 -9.91 -4.78
N SER A 400 20.10 -10.00 -3.95
CA SER A 400 21.38 -9.31 -4.13
C SER A 400 22.55 -10.29 -3.99
N THR A 401 23.65 -9.99 -4.68
CA THR A 401 24.96 -10.66 -4.50
C THR A 401 25.71 -10.13 -3.27
N ASP A 402 25.30 -9.00 -2.70
CA ASP A 402 25.81 -8.48 -1.44
C ASP A 402 25.14 -9.26 -0.28
N GLU A 403 25.92 -10.08 0.41
CA GLU A 403 25.42 -10.88 1.54
C GLU A 403 24.87 -10.02 2.69
N GLN A 404 25.32 -8.78 2.82
CA GLN A 404 24.87 -7.84 3.85
C GLN A 404 23.68 -6.97 3.42
N TYR A 405 23.18 -7.14 2.18
CA TYR A 405 22.14 -6.27 1.64
C TYR A 405 20.92 -6.14 2.57
N ILE A 406 20.34 -7.26 3.03
CA ILE A 406 19.13 -7.25 3.88
C ILE A 406 19.44 -6.67 5.27
N PHE A 407 20.60 -6.99 5.83
CA PHE A 407 21.05 -6.47 7.11
C PHE A 407 21.21 -4.94 7.05
N ASN A 408 21.92 -4.45 6.03
CA ASN A 408 22.12 -3.02 5.81
C ASN A 408 20.79 -2.31 5.49
N LEU A 409 19.89 -2.97 4.74
CA LEU A 409 18.56 -2.45 4.45
C LEU A 409 17.75 -2.24 5.74
N LEU A 410 17.78 -3.19 6.68
CA LEU A 410 17.10 -3.01 7.96
C LEU A 410 17.63 -1.81 8.73
N LEU A 411 18.96 -1.65 8.80
CA LEU A 411 19.58 -0.50 9.46
C LEU A 411 19.25 0.84 8.74
N ARG A 412 19.22 0.83 7.40
CA ARG A 412 18.80 2.00 6.61
C ARG A 412 17.35 2.36 6.86
N ILE A 413 16.46 1.37 6.97
CA ILE A 413 15.03 1.63 7.25
C ILE A 413 14.82 2.15 8.68
N ILE A 414 15.64 1.77 9.65
CA ILE A 414 15.65 2.45 10.97
C ILE A 414 15.98 3.94 10.79
N ASN A 415 17.02 4.28 10.02
CA ASN A 415 17.42 5.65 9.75
C ASN A 415 16.35 6.44 8.97
N VAL A 416 15.82 5.85 7.89
CA VAL A 416 14.70 6.43 7.12
C VAL A 416 13.52 6.75 8.03
N SER A 417 13.17 5.82 8.92
CA SER A 417 12.05 6.00 9.85
C SER A 417 12.28 7.17 10.81
N VAL A 418 13.47 7.26 11.41
CA VAL A 418 13.83 8.37 12.32
C VAL A 418 13.80 9.70 11.58
N GLN A 419 14.45 9.78 10.40
CA GLN A 419 14.47 11.01 9.60
C GLN A 419 13.07 11.41 9.11
N THR A 420 12.24 10.46 8.71
CA THR A 420 10.84 10.73 8.32
C THR A 420 10.06 11.39 9.45
N VAL A 421 10.18 10.85 10.68
CA VAL A 421 9.54 11.43 11.86
C VAL A 421 10.07 12.84 12.14
N ASP A 422 11.38 13.07 12.00
CA ASP A 422 11.97 14.40 12.19
C ASP A 422 11.48 15.41 11.16
N LEU A 423 11.44 15.02 9.88
CA LEU A 423 10.94 15.86 8.79
C LEU A 423 9.47 16.21 9.00
N VAL A 424 8.64 15.22 9.33
CA VAL A 424 7.20 15.43 9.59
C VAL A 424 7.00 16.36 10.79
N ASN A 425 7.76 16.16 11.88
CA ASN A 425 7.69 17.01 13.07
C ASN A 425 8.23 18.44 12.84
N SER A 426 8.98 18.69 11.77
CA SER A 426 9.45 20.01 11.37
C SER A 426 8.41 20.83 10.59
N LEU A 427 7.28 20.19 10.18
CA LEU A 427 6.19 20.90 9.52
C LEU A 427 5.57 21.94 10.47
N PRO A 428 5.14 23.10 9.95
CA PRO A 428 4.42 24.06 10.75
C PRO A 428 3.04 23.51 11.13
N LYS A 429 2.43 24.11 12.16
CA LYS A 429 1.05 23.80 12.53
C LYS A 429 0.14 23.90 11.31
N PHE A 430 -0.72 22.91 11.16
CA PHE A 430 -1.64 22.85 10.04
C PHE A 430 -2.72 23.93 10.13
N GLU A 431 -2.64 24.89 9.24
CA GLU A 431 -3.60 26.00 9.12
C GLU A 431 -3.95 26.20 7.64
N VAL A 432 -5.24 26.16 7.32
CA VAL A 432 -5.75 26.40 5.96
C VAL A 432 -5.79 27.91 5.69
N GLU A 433 -5.44 28.30 4.45
CA GLU A 433 -5.69 29.69 3.98
C GLU A 433 -7.21 29.89 3.81
N GLU A 434 -7.73 31.06 4.23
CA GLU A 434 -9.13 31.44 4.10
C GLU A 434 -9.52 31.77 2.65
#